data_53413d3c25fa4100f532e5a5f3256515
#
_entry.id   53413d3c25fa4100f532e5a5f3256515
#
_cell.length_a   1.000
_cell.length_b   1.000
_cell.length_c   1.000
_cell.angle_alpha   90.00
_cell.angle_beta   90.00
_cell.angle_gamma   90.00
#
_symmetry.space_group_name_H-M   'P 1'
#
loop_
_entity.id
_entity.type
_entity.pdbx_description
1 polymer ?
#
loop_
_entity_poly.entity_id
_entity_poly.type
_entity_poly.pdbx_seq_one_letter_code
_entity_poly.pdbx_strand_id
1 'polypeptide(L)'
;MEHYYLCPKCRSKTLLPQCNTCGYEIPFINLIYRFCSDASVKLDGDKQYIGYDNIGEDFEPEVTYWDANNTERYGVYAACSDLIAKKFGTEINVLDLGAGLGTASIPLAKNGIYTIAADISAVMLDTAAKRAKGLYNNLILAQMNAYDIMLPDDSMDIVIENAMIHLVDEPELVIKEIFRVLKPGGKLIRFGSPRMPMTKDESEQNKHCNAVLSDISDYYYKYLESHNYQSTAFNIDYRTVLLQYFESPYNKVAEDFEEVFTDKMKFRLHRMKRGAHSDLQKTPKELISAAWEATDNYARKKYGNNYAEIKGFSRYGAALDIYTVKK
;
A
#
# COMPACT_ATOMS: atom_id res chain seq x y z
N MET A 1 -5.17 24.78 -11.46
CA MET A 1 -4.02 25.07 -10.55
C MET A 1 -2.77 24.48 -11.21
N GLU A 2 -1.64 25.16 -11.25
CA GLU A 2 -0.40 24.58 -11.80
C GLU A 2 0.24 23.69 -10.73
N HIS A 3 0.63 22.46 -11.12
CA HIS A 3 1.26 21.49 -10.23
C HIS A 3 2.74 21.37 -10.56
N TYR A 4 3.56 21.72 -9.60
CA TYR A 4 5.00 21.73 -9.76
C TYR A 4 5.66 20.50 -9.16
N TYR A 5 6.77 20.10 -9.79
CA TYR A 5 7.65 19.01 -9.40
C TYR A 5 9.08 19.50 -9.25
N LEU A 6 9.95 18.68 -8.69
CA LEU A 6 11.39 18.94 -8.73
C LEU A 6 12.01 18.16 -9.89
N CYS A 7 12.86 18.82 -10.64
CA CYS A 7 13.61 18.19 -11.72
C CYS A 7 14.61 17.19 -11.15
N PRO A 8 14.61 15.91 -11.58
CA PRO A 8 15.57 14.93 -11.08
C PRO A 8 17.03 15.30 -11.34
N LYS A 9 17.29 16.09 -12.39
CA LYS A 9 18.65 16.47 -12.80
C LYS A 9 19.21 17.69 -12.08
N CYS A 10 18.41 18.77 -11.95
CA CYS A 10 18.91 20.04 -11.42
C CYS A 10 18.16 20.54 -10.18
N ARG A 11 17.17 19.80 -9.72
CA ARG A 11 16.34 20.09 -8.53
C ARG A 11 15.50 21.36 -8.62
N SER A 12 15.52 22.04 -9.76
CA SER A 12 14.67 23.22 -9.97
C SER A 12 13.21 22.83 -10.03
N LYS A 13 12.37 23.73 -9.54
CA LYS A 13 10.91 23.63 -9.64
C LYS A 13 10.49 23.67 -11.11
N THR A 14 9.70 22.71 -11.56
CA THR A 14 9.33 22.54 -12.96
C THR A 14 7.91 22.04 -13.15
N LEU A 15 7.38 22.22 -14.35
CA LEU A 15 6.16 21.58 -14.82
C LEU A 15 6.51 20.32 -15.63
N LEU A 16 5.56 19.39 -15.73
CA LEU A 16 5.69 18.23 -16.61
C LEU A 16 5.42 18.64 -18.07
N PRO A 17 6.04 18.01 -19.06
CA PRO A 17 7.00 16.90 -18.92
C PRO A 17 8.48 17.34 -18.90
N GLN A 18 8.79 18.63 -19.08
CA GLN A 18 10.16 19.10 -19.31
C GLN A 18 10.57 20.19 -18.32
N CYS A 19 11.81 20.11 -17.85
CA CYS A 19 12.38 21.12 -16.98
C CYS A 19 12.74 22.39 -17.73
N ASN A 20 12.10 23.51 -17.36
CA ASN A 20 12.34 24.83 -17.97
C ASN A 20 13.74 25.38 -17.67
N THR A 21 14.42 24.87 -16.62
CA THR A 21 15.77 25.37 -16.22
C THR A 21 16.90 24.65 -16.97
N CYS A 22 16.85 23.33 -17.09
CA CYS A 22 17.95 22.56 -17.68
C CYS A 22 17.58 21.76 -18.93
N GLY A 23 16.34 21.86 -19.39
CA GLY A 23 15.84 21.14 -20.57
C GLY A 23 15.67 19.62 -20.38
N TYR A 24 15.87 19.10 -19.15
CA TYR A 24 15.70 17.68 -18.91
C TYR A 24 14.23 17.28 -19.11
N GLU A 25 14.00 16.29 -19.96
CA GLU A 25 12.69 15.69 -20.17
C GLU A 25 12.50 14.54 -19.19
N ILE A 26 11.46 14.64 -18.35
CA ILE A 26 11.11 13.60 -17.39
C ILE A 26 10.48 12.46 -18.17
N PRO A 27 11.08 11.24 -18.19
CA PRO A 27 10.57 10.15 -18.99
C PRO A 27 9.11 9.81 -18.63
N PHE A 28 8.28 9.66 -19.67
CA PHE A 28 6.88 9.25 -19.53
C PHE A 28 6.67 7.92 -20.26
N ILE A 29 6.60 6.82 -19.50
CA ILE A 29 6.56 5.46 -20.02
C ILE A 29 5.36 4.75 -19.41
N ASN A 30 4.50 4.16 -20.23
CA ASN A 30 3.30 3.45 -19.80
C ASN A 30 2.40 4.30 -18.88
N LEU A 31 2.21 5.57 -19.22
CA LEU A 31 1.43 6.54 -18.43
C LEU A 31 2.03 6.89 -17.05
N ILE A 32 3.30 6.57 -16.81
CA ILE A 32 4.01 6.81 -15.57
C ILE A 32 5.17 7.77 -15.81
N TYR A 33 5.24 8.86 -15.05
CA TYR A 33 6.41 9.73 -15.00
C TYR A 33 7.52 9.10 -14.16
N ARG A 34 8.72 8.98 -14.72
CA ARG A 34 9.88 8.33 -14.09
C ARG A 34 10.82 9.38 -13.49
N PHE A 35 10.65 9.68 -12.20
CA PHE A 35 11.52 10.61 -11.48
C PHE A 35 12.78 9.95 -10.91
N CYS A 36 12.79 8.64 -10.81
CA CYS A 36 13.97 7.84 -10.48
C CYS A 36 14.12 6.69 -11.46
N SER A 37 15.33 6.15 -11.61
CA SER A 37 15.58 4.93 -12.37
C SER A 37 15.50 3.72 -11.45
N ASP A 38 15.24 2.52 -12.01
CA ASP A 38 15.30 1.27 -11.24
C ASP A 38 16.71 1.04 -10.63
N ALA A 39 17.73 1.65 -11.23
CA ALA A 39 19.07 1.71 -10.68
C ALA A 39 19.16 2.62 -9.46
N SER A 40 18.38 3.69 -9.29
CA SER A 40 18.34 4.54 -8.11
C SER A 40 17.76 3.82 -6.89
N VAL A 41 17.02 2.78 -7.10
CA VAL A 41 16.49 1.88 -6.08
C VAL A 41 17.58 1.00 -5.42
N LYS A 42 18.70 0.78 -6.12
CA LYS A 42 19.85 0.01 -5.57
C LYS A 42 20.87 0.90 -4.82
N LEU A 43 20.52 2.06 -4.48
CA LEU A 43 21.17 3.09 -4.60
C LEU A 43 21.85 3.99 -3.77
N ASP A 44 21.59 4.35 -2.74
CA ASP A 44 22.45 5.04 -1.81
C ASP A 44 22.98 4.07 -0.80
N GLY A 45 23.90 3.25 -1.29
CA GLY A 45 24.86 2.41 -0.59
C GLY A 45 24.34 1.62 0.61
N ASP A 46 23.59 2.23 1.48
CA ASP A 46 23.23 1.65 2.76
C ASP A 46 21.71 1.56 2.99
N LYS A 47 20.88 2.30 2.25
CA LYS A 47 19.43 2.30 2.45
C LYS A 47 18.76 1.15 1.74
N GLN A 48 17.95 0.41 2.48
CA GLN A 48 17.22 -0.73 1.98
C GLN A 48 15.72 -0.48 2.03
N TYR A 49 15.00 -1.07 1.10
CA TYR A 49 13.55 -1.14 1.11
C TYR A 49 13.08 -2.52 0.68
N ILE A 50 11.87 -2.88 1.08
CA ILE A 50 11.22 -4.10 0.65
C ILE A 50 10.35 -3.75 -0.56
N GLY A 51 10.87 -3.99 -1.77
CA GLY A 51 10.16 -3.77 -3.02
C GLY A 51 9.28 -4.94 -3.42
N TYR A 52 8.24 -4.64 -4.18
CA TYR A 52 7.31 -5.64 -4.69
C TYR A 52 7.50 -5.95 -6.18
N ASP A 53 8.63 -5.54 -6.79
CA ASP A 53 8.91 -5.79 -8.20
C ASP A 53 8.91 -7.28 -8.55
N ASN A 54 9.42 -8.12 -7.64
CA ASN A 54 9.50 -9.57 -7.84
C ASN A 54 8.14 -10.27 -7.85
N ILE A 55 7.10 -9.62 -7.33
CA ILE A 55 5.76 -10.19 -7.18
C ILE A 55 4.67 -9.27 -7.74
N GLY A 56 5.05 -8.12 -8.32
CA GLY A 56 4.10 -7.13 -8.84
C GLY A 56 3.12 -7.72 -9.85
N GLU A 57 3.62 -8.56 -10.78
CA GLU A 57 2.77 -9.31 -11.73
C GLU A 57 1.87 -10.33 -11.02
N ASP A 58 2.32 -10.88 -9.90
CA ASP A 58 1.58 -11.84 -9.08
C ASP A 58 0.49 -11.19 -8.22
N PHE A 59 0.52 -9.87 -8.01
CA PHE A 59 -0.58 -9.14 -7.37
C PHE A 59 -1.80 -8.98 -8.28
N GLU A 60 -1.62 -8.96 -9.58
CA GLU A 60 -2.73 -8.75 -10.53
C GLU A 60 -3.86 -9.78 -10.40
N PRO A 61 -3.59 -11.09 -10.24
CA PRO A 61 -4.64 -12.07 -9.99
C PRO A 61 -5.39 -11.86 -8.67
N GLU A 62 -4.72 -11.38 -7.62
CA GLU A 62 -5.37 -11.04 -6.35
C GLU A 62 -6.31 -9.84 -6.54
N VAL A 63 -5.84 -8.81 -7.23
CA VAL A 63 -6.64 -7.64 -7.61
C VAL A 63 -7.83 -8.03 -8.47
N THR A 64 -7.61 -8.83 -9.52
CA THR A 64 -8.67 -9.30 -10.41
C THR A 64 -9.70 -10.15 -9.67
N TYR A 65 -9.25 -10.97 -8.72
CA TYR A 65 -10.14 -11.75 -7.87
C TYR A 65 -11.04 -10.84 -7.02
N TRP A 66 -10.46 -9.87 -6.33
CA TRP A 66 -11.20 -8.94 -5.49
C TRP A 66 -12.15 -8.07 -6.32
N ASP A 67 -11.68 -7.54 -7.45
CA ASP A 67 -12.48 -6.72 -8.36
C ASP A 67 -13.60 -7.55 -9.04
N ALA A 68 -13.32 -8.77 -9.50
CA ALA A 68 -14.28 -9.61 -10.22
C ALA A 68 -15.40 -10.15 -9.33
N ASN A 69 -15.12 -10.37 -8.04
CA ASN A 69 -16.12 -10.88 -7.09
C ASN A 69 -16.81 -9.74 -6.32
N ASN A 70 -16.55 -8.48 -6.69
CA ASN A 70 -17.02 -7.31 -5.97
C ASN A 70 -16.78 -7.47 -4.46
N THR A 71 -15.68 -8.12 -4.14
CA THR A 71 -15.27 -8.33 -2.77
C THR A 71 -14.52 -7.10 -2.36
N GLU A 72 -15.09 -6.40 -1.65
CA GLU A 72 -15.12 -5.03 -1.25
C GLU A 72 -13.96 -4.65 -0.33
N ARG A 73 -12.88 -5.39 -0.31
CA ARG A 73 -11.65 -4.97 0.41
C ARG A 73 -11.23 -3.56 0.01
N TYR A 74 -11.63 -3.14 -1.19
CA TYR A 74 -11.46 -1.78 -1.71
C TYR A 74 -12.61 -0.83 -1.37
N GLY A 75 -13.74 -1.32 -0.89
CA GLY A 75 -14.85 -0.49 -0.42
C GLY A 75 -14.44 0.41 0.75
N VAL A 76 -13.64 -0.13 1.68
CA VAL A 76 -13.02 0.66 2.76
C VAL A 76 -12.22 1.85 2.21
N TYR A 77 -11.43 1.64 1.15
CA TYR A 77 -10.61 2.71 0.55
C TYR A 77 -11.47 3.75 -0.17
N ALA A 78 -12.55 3.33 -0.83
CA ALA A 78 -13.52 4.25 -1.42
C ALA A 78 -14.21 5.08 -0.34
N ALA A 79 -14.70 4.45 0.73
CA ALA A 79 -15.31 5.14 1.85
C ALA A 79 -14.34 6.12 2.56
N CYS A 80 -13.07 5.75 2.71
CA CYS A 80 -12.04 6.64 3.23
C CYS A 80 -11.81 7.84 2.30
N SER A 81 -11.81 7.62 0.99
CA SER A 81 -11.72 8.69 -0.01
C SER A 81 -12.91 9.64 0.04
N ASP A 82 -14.13 9.10 0.19
CA ASP A 82 -15.36 9.89 0.37
C ASP A 82 -15.30 10.74 1.65
N LEU A 83 -14.76 10.18 2.74
CA LEU A 83 -14.52 10.93 3.98
C LEU A 83 -13.53 12.09 3.78
N ILE A 84 -12.47 11.88 2.99
CA ILE A 84 -11.51 12.95 2.66
C ILE A 84 -12.21 14.04 1.86
N ALA A 85 -12.95 13.69 0.80
CA ALA A 85 -13.67 14.64 -0.03
C ALA A 85 -14.71 15.42 0.78
N LYS A 86 -15.47 14.75 1.65
CA LYS A 86 -16.46 15.36 2.54
C LYS A 86 -15.84 16.31 3.56
N LYS A 87 -14.67 15.97 4.10
CA LYS A 87 -14.03 16.73 5.19
C LYS A 87 -13.16 17.89 4.70
N PHE A 88 -12.43 17.68 3.60
CA PHE A 88 -11.42 18.63 3.13
C PHE A 88 -11.76 19.26 1.78
N GLY A 89 -12.83 18.80 1.12
CA GLY A 89 -13.20 19.22 -0.23
C GLY A 89 -12.36 18.52 -1.31
N THR A 90 -12.54 18.95 -2.54
CA THR A 90 -11.85 18.36 -3.72
C THR A 90 -10.76 19.26 -4.30
N GLU A 91 -10.70 20.53 -3.87
CA GLU A 91 -9.70 21.52 -4.31
C GLU A 91 -8.39 21.41 -3.51
N ILE A 92 -7.91 20.18 -3.32
CA ILE A 92 -6.72 19.83 -2.56
C ILE A 92 -5.77 18.98 -3.42
N ASN A 93 -4.46 19.05 -3.08
CA ASN A 93 -3.43 18.23 -3.67
C ASN A 93 -3.09 17.07 -2.73
N VAL A 94 -3.23 15.86 -3.20
CA VAL A 94 -2.96 14.64 -2.42
C VAL A 94 -1.79 13.87 -3.03
N LEU A 95 -0.83 13.50 -2.20
CA LEU A 95 0.20 12.52 -2.50
C LEU A 95 -0.17 11.19 -1.83
N ASP A 96 -0.34 10.13 -2.60
CA ASP A 96 -0.41 8.74 -2.11
C ASP A 96 0.99 8.14 -2.24
N LEU A 97 1.70 8.02 -1.11
CA LEU A 97 3.09 7.58 -1.05
C LEU A 97 3.17 6.08 -0.74
N GLY A 98 3.78 5.31 -1.65
CA GLY A 98 3.70 3.86 -1.67
C GLY A 98 2.36 3.40 -2.23
N ALA A 99 1.90 4.04 -3.32
CA ALA A 99 0.57 3.87 -3.88
C ALA A 99 0.29 2.45 -4.41
N GLY A 100 1.34 1.68 -4.70
CA GLY A 100 1.22 0.30 -5.20
C GLY A 100 0.29 0.18 -6.39
N LEU A 101 -0.79 -0.56 -6.22
CA LEU A 101 -1.82 -0.80 -7.24
C LEU A 101 -2.84 0.35 -7.39
N GLY A 102 -2.60 1.50 -6.78
CA GLY A 102 -3.49 2.66 -6.81
C GLY A 102 -4.76 2.49 -5.97
N THR A 103 -4.72 1.66 -4.93
CA THR A 103 -5.90 1.30 -4.13
C THR A 103 -6.51 2.50 -3.42
N ALA A 104 -5.69 3.46 -2.95
CA ALA A 104 -6.16 4.73 -2.38
C ALA A 104 -6.28 5.81 -3.47
N SER A 105 -5.31 5.92 -4.37
CA SER A 105 -5.24 6.98 -5.38
C SER A 105 -6.42 6.99 -6.36
N ILE A 106 -6.86 5.81 -6.82
CA ILE A 106 -7.95 5.70 -7.81
C ILE A 106 -9.28 6.20 -7.25
N PRO A 107 -9.74 5.80 -6.05
CA PRO A 107 -10.95 6.38 -5.44
C PRO A 107 -10.86 7.90 -5.22
N LEU A 108 -9.70 8.41 -4.79
CA LEU A 108 -9.48 9.86 -4.62
C LEU A 108 -9.65 10.60 -5.94
N ALA A 109 -9.04 10.10 -7.01
CA ALA A 109 -9.17 10.68 -8.33
C ALA A 109 -10.61 10.59 -8.87
N LYS A 110 -11.35 9.51 -8.58
CA LYS A 110 -12.77 9.38 -8.90
C LYS A 110 -13.62 10.43 -8.20
N ASN A 111 -13.24 10.84 -7.00
CA ASN A 111 -13.88 11.93 -6.26
C ASN A 111 -13.47 13.33 -6.74
N GLY A 112 -12.70 13.43 -7.84
CA GLY A 112 -12.28 14.71 -8.41
C GLY A 112 -11.06 15.35 -7.74
N ILE A 113 -10.42 14.65 -6.80
CA ILE A 113 -9.24 15.15 -6.06
C ILE A 113 -7.99 14.97 -6.94
N TYR A 114 -7.18 16.02 -7.08
CA TYR A 114 -5.88 15.89 -7.74
C TYR A 114 -4.95 15.03 -6.90
N THR A 115 -4.55 13.89 -7.45
CA THR A 115 -3.82 12.85 -6.74
C THR A 115 -2.55 12.47 -7.49
N ILE A 116 -1.43 12.49 -6.79
CA ILE A 116 -0.16 11.92 -7.24
C ILE A 116 0.00 10.56 -6.58
N ALA A 117 -0.06 9.49 -7.36
CA ALA A 117 0.21 8.12 -6.93
C ALA A 117 1.70 7.85 -7.12
N ALA A 118 2.47 7.90 -6.05
CA ALA A 118 3.92 7.70 -6.07
C ALA A 118 4.30 6.34 -5.51
N ASP A 119 5.09 5.58 -6.25
CA ASP A 119 5.67 4.31 -5.80
C ASP A 119 7.06 4.14 -6.39
N ILE A 120 7.91 3.38 -5.70
CA ILE A 120 9.23 3.03 -6.22
C ILE A 120 9.13 1.94 -7.29
N SER A 121 8.14 1.05 -7.17
CA SER A 121 7.90 -0.08 -8.06
C SER A 121 7.15 0.36 -9.33
N ALA A 122 7.84 0.34 -10.45
CA ALA A 122 7.25 0.55 -11.76
C ALA A 122 6.21 -0.52 -12.12
N VAL A 123 6.43 -1.76 -11.70
CA VAL A 123 5.52 -2.89 -11.96
C VAL A 123 4.18 -2.71 -11.26
N MET A 124 4.22 -2.25 -10.00
CA MET A 124 3.00 -1.93 -9.25
C MET A 124 2.23 -0.78 -9.90
N LEU A 125 2.93 0.28 -10.33
CA LEU A 125 2.32 1.42 -11.02
C LEU A 125 1.75 1.06 -12.39
N ASP A 126 2.36 0.12 -13.14
CA ASP A 126 1.79 -0.40 -14.40
C ASP A 126 0.42 -1.06 -14.16
N THR A 127 0.26 -1.77 -13.06
CA THR A 127 -1.05 -2.32 -12.66
C THR A 127 -2.03 -1.22 -12.25
N ALA A 128 -1.56 -0.20 -11.51
CA ALA A 128 -2.38 0.96 -11.18
C ALA A 128 -2.85 1.70 -12.45
N ALA A 129 -1.99 1.85 -13.46
CA ALA A 129 -2.33 2.46 -14.76
C ALA A 129 -3.45 1.69 -15.49
N LYS A 130 -3.34 0.35 -15.54
CA LYS A 130 -4.38 -0.52 -16.14
C LYS A 130 -5.74 -0.37 -15.43
N ARG A 131 -5.73 -0.21 -14.10
CA ARG A 131 -6.95 -0.06 -13.27
C ARG A 131 -7.56 1.33 -13.36
N ALA A 132 -6.77 2.36 -13.55
CA ALA A 132 -7.20 3.76 -13.52
C ALA A 132 -8.14 4.15 -14.68
N LYS A 133 -8.12 3.47 -15.82
CA LYS A 133 -9.05 3.56 -16.95
C LYS A 133 -9.59 4.98 -17.23
N GLY A 134 -8.73 5.90 -17.65
CA GLY A 134 -9.14 7.24 -18.09
C GLY A 134 -9.27 8.31 -17.00
N LEU A 135 -8.87 8.03 -15.78
CA LEU A 135 -8.84 9.02 -14.67
C LEU A 135 -7.59 9.95 -14.71
N TYR A 136 -6.91 10.03 -15.85
CA TYR A 136 -5.59 10.64 -15.96
C TYR A 136 -5.55 12.17 -15.83
N ASN A 137 -6.69 12.85 -15.94
CA ASN A 137 -6.73 14.31 -15.84
C ASN A 137 -6.40 14.82 -14.42
N ASN A 138 -6.73 14.05 -13.40
CA ASN A 138 -6.50 14.38 -12.01
C ASN A 138 -5.75 13.28 -11.22
N LEU A 139 -5.24 12.27 -11.93
CA LEU A 139 -4.39 11.21 -11.39
C LEU A 139 -3.06 11.20 -12.13
N ILE A 140 -1.97 11.45 -11.41
CA ILE A 140 -0.61 11.34 -11.92
C ILE A 140 0.03 10.09 -11.30
N LEU A 141 0.50 9.19 -12.15
CA LEU A 141 1.31 8.04 -11.72
C LEU A 141 2.79 8.43 -11.82
N ALA A 142 3.53 8.29 -10.73
CA ALA A 142 4.90 8.77 -10.64
C ALA A 142 5.82 7.75 -9.95
N GLN A 143 6.82 7.27 -10.66
CA GLN A 143 7.87 6.47 -10.02
C GLN A 143 8.78 7.41 -9.24
N MET A 144 8.72 7.34 -7.91
CA MET A 144 9.49 8.17 -6.98
C MET A 144 10.05 7.34 -5.84
N ASN A 145 11.19 7.78 -5.32
CA ASN A 145 11.76 7.23 -4.10
C ASN A 145 11.20 8.01 -2.89
N ALA A 146 10.68 7.31 -1.89
CA ALA A 146 10.15 7.92 -0.67
C ALA A 146 11.20 8.63 0.19
N TYR A 147 12.49 8.27 0.02
CA TYR A 147 13.61 8.96 0.64
C TYR A 147 13.99 10.29 -0.03
N ASP A 148 13.45 10.53 -1.25
CA ASP A 148 13.74 11.71 -2.05
C ASP A 148 12.53 12.04 -2.94
N ILE A 149 11.51 12.62 -2.33
CA ILE A 149 10.23 12.94 -3.01
C ILE A 149 10.44 14.13 -3.96
N MET A 150 10.22 13.92 -5.26
CA MET A 150 10.39 14.94 -6.30
C MET A 150 9.25 15.96 -6.36
N LEU A 151 8.83 16.42 -5.19
CA LEU A 151 7.86 17.51 -5.01
C LEU A 151 8.45 18.65 -4.23
N PRO A 152 8.06 19.91 -4.53
CA PRO A 152 8.52 21.07 -3.76
C PRO A 152 8.08 21.01 -2.29
N ASP A 153 8.80 21.73 -1.45
CA ASP A 153 8.39 22.00 -0.08
C ASP A 153 7.00 22.65 -0.07
N ASP A 154 6.21 22.35 0.96
CA ASP A 154 4.90 22.97 1.21
C ASP A 154 3.93 22.91 0.00
N SER A 155 3.98 21.82 -0.79
CA SER A 155 3.19 21.67 -2.02
C SER A 155 1.92 20.81 -1.85
N MET A 156 1.88 19.92 -0.85
CA MET A 156 0.79 18.97 -0.65
C MET A 156 -0.10 19.37 0.52
N ASP A 157 -1.41 19.27 0.34
CA ASP A 157 -2.39 19.45 1.40
C ASP A 157 -2.50 18.19 2.28
N ILE A 158 -2.43 17.03 1.61
CA ILE A 158 -2.51 15.73 2.26
C ILE A 158 -1.43 14.79 1.67
N VAL A 159 -0.77 14.05 2.54
CA VAL A 159 -0.01 12.85 2.18
C VAL A 159 -0.74 11.64 2.78
N ILE A 160 -1.01 10.64 1.95
CA ILE A 160 -1.51 9.33 2.39
C ILE A 160 -0.32 8.38 2.46
N GLU A 161 -0.22 7.66 3.57
CA GLU A 161 0.74 6.58 3.76
C GLU A 161 -0.01 5.34 4.30
N ASN A 162 -0.15 4.33 3.46
CA ASN A 162 -0.81 3.09 3.83
C ASN A 162 0.11 1.89 3.63
N ALA A 163 0.57 1.31 4.74
CA ALA A 163 1.34 0.07 4.74
C ALA A 163 2.63 0.13 3.90
N MET A 164 3.30 1.31 3.82
CA MET A 164 4.57 1.47 3.12
C MET A 164 5.75 1.71 4.09
N ILE A 165 5.58 2.55 5.12
CA ILE A 165 6.70 3.00 5.96
C ILE A 165 7.40 1.86 6.73
N HIS A 166 6.74 0.72 6.93
CA HIS A 166 7.34 -0.48 7.53
C HIS A 166 8.22 -1.27 6.54
N LEU A 167 8.24 -0.86 5.26
CA LEU A 167 9.02 -1.49 4.19
C LEU A 167 10.39 -0.83 3.99
N VAL A 168 10.72 0.19 4.79
CA VAL A 168 11.97 0.95 4.71
C VAL A 168 12.77 0.80 6.00
N ASP A 169 14.09 0.81 5.90
CA ASP A 169 15.01 0.65 7.03
C ASP A 169 15.27 1.96 7.80
N GLU A 170 15.12 3.12 7.15
CA GLU A 170 15.27 4.45 7.76
C GLU A 170 13.97 5.27 7.68
N PRO A 171 12.91 4.86 8.39
CA PRO A 171 11.60 5.53 8.29
C PRO A 171 11.62 7.01 8.70
N GLU A 172 12.56 7.43 9.53
CA GLU A 172 12.72 8.84 9.89
C GLU A 172 13.01 9.73 8.69
N LEU A 173 13.82 9.27 7.74
CA LEU A 173 14.12 10.06 6.54
C LEU A 173 12.88 10.20 5.65
N VAL A 174 12.10 9.14 5.51
CA VAL A 174 10.83 9.18 4.78
C VAL A 174 9.83 10.11 5.47
N ILE A 175 9.75 10.07 6.80
CA ILE A 175 8.89 10.96 7.58
C ILE A 175 9.32 12.44 7.41
N LYS A 176 10.62 12.73 7.35
CA LYS A 176 11.13 14.07 7.06
C LYS A 176 10.72 14.56 5.66
N GLU A 177 10.76 13.70 4.67
CA GLU A 177 10.32 14.03 3.32
C GLU A 177 8.79 14.29 3.27
N ILE A 178 7.99 13.45 3.94
CA ILE A 178 6.55 13.69 4.09
C ILE A 178 6.29 15.04 4.76
N PHE A 179 7.01 15.34 5.84
CA PHE A 179 6.91 16.61 6.54
C PHE A 179 7.31 17.78 5.65
N ARG A 180 8.38 17.66 4.85
CA ARG A 180 8.87 18.68 3.93
C ARG A 180 7.84 19.08 2.89
N VAL A 181 7.23 18.09 2.22
CA VAL A 181 6.27 18.33 1.13
C VAL A 181 4.90 18.79 1.61
N LEU A 182 4.54 18.54 2.86
CA LEU A 182 3.27 18.99 3.43
C LEU A 182 3.28 20.49 3.71
N LYS A 183 2.22 21.18 3.34
CA LYS A 183 1.99 22.59 3.68
C LYS A 183 1.88 22.78 5.20
N PRO A 184 2.12 23.98 5.73
CA PRO A 184 1.75 24.33 7.10
C PRO A 184 0.29 23.95 7.36
N GLY A 185 0.02 23.19 8.42
CA GLY A 185 -1.31 22.68 8.74
C GLY A 185 -1.79 21.50 7.88
N GLY A 186 -0.96 21.03 6.92
CA GLY A 186 -1.23 19.85 6.10
C GLY A 186 -1.40 18.58 6.91
N LYS A 187 -1.85 17.51 6.28
CA LYS A 187 -2.22 16.27 6.97
C LYS A 187 -1.50 15.06 6.40
N LEU A 188 -0.92 14.26 7.29
CA LEU A 188 -0.61 12.87 7.00
C LEU A 188 -1.84 12.03 7.39
N ILE A 189 -2.36 11.25 6.45
CA ILE A 189 -3.55 10.43 6.66
C ILE A 189 -3.23 8.97 6.42
N ARG A 190 -3.73 8.11 7.32
CA ARG A 190 -3.71 6.66 7.16
C ARG A 190 -5.14 6.13 7.12
N PHE A 191 -5.42 5.25 6.19
CA PHE A 191 -6.73 4.61 6.10
C PHE A 191 -6.79 3.45 7.09
N GLY A 192 -7.83 3.44 7.88
CA GLY A 192 -8.12 2.41 8.86
C GLY A 192 -9.34 1.59 8.46
N SER A 193 -9.29 0.30 8.81
CA SER A 193 -10.41 -0.62 8.67
C SER A 193 -10.75 -1.22 10.04
N PRO A 194 -11.40 -0.44 10.93
CA PRO A 194 -11.75 -0.94 12.26
C PRO A 194 -12.67 -2.14 12.15
N ARG A 195 -12.38 -3.18 12.94
CA ARG A 195 -13.25 -4.36 13.01
C ARG A 195 -14.57 -3.99 13.65
N MET A 196 -15.65 -4.41 13.01
CA MET A 196 -17.00 -4.21 13.50
C MET A 196 -17.49 -5.47 14.25
N PRO A 197 -18.47 -5.33 15.16
CA PRO A 197 -19.06 -6.47 15.88
C PRO A 197 -19.60 -7.53 14.93
N MET A 198 -19.34 -8.78 15.24
CA MET A 198 -19.89 -9.94 14.51
C MET A 198 -21.08 -10.53 15.26
N THR A 199 -21.97 -11.19 14.54
CA THR A 199 -22.97 -12.05 15.14
C THR A 199 -22.31 -13.23 15.87
N LYS A 200 -23.06 -13.92 16.73
CA LYS A 200 -22.54 -15.09 17.46
C LYS A 200 -22.07 -16.18 16.51
N ASP A 201 -22.88 -16.48 15.49
CA ASP A 201 -22.59 -17.54 14.51
C ASP A 201 -21.37 -17.21 13.65
N GLU A 202 -21.26 -15.96 13.17
CA GLU A 202 -20.08 -15.47 12.46
C GLU A 202 -18.81 -15.58 13.32
N SER A 203 -18.93 -15.23 14.61
CA SER A 203 -17.82 -15.30 15.56
C SER A 203 -17.34 -16.72 15.79
N GLU A 204 -18.25 -17.70 15.93
CA GLU A 204 -17.90 -19.12 16.11
C GLU A 204 -17.26 -19.72 14.87
N GLN A 205 -17.83 -19.44 13.68
CA GLN A 205 -17.23 -19.88 12.40
C GLN A 205 -15.84 -19.25 12.19
N ASN A 206 -15.68 -17.98 12.57
CA ASN A 206 -14.40 -17.28 12.46
C ASN A 206 -13.34 -17.83 13.42
N LYS A 207 -13.71 -18.24 14.63
CA LYS A 207 -12.78 -18.92 15.56
C LYS A 207 -12.22 -20.19 14.94
N HIS A 208 -13.08 -21.04 14.33
CA HIS A 208 -12.63 -22.23 13.65
C HIS A 208 -11.73 -21.92 12.46
N CYS A 209 -12.16 -21.02 11.58
CA CYS A 209 -11.37 -20.58 10.42
C CYS A 209 -10.00 -20.03 10.83
N ASN A 210 -9.95 -19.17 11.84
CA ASN A 210 -8.69 -18.55 12.31
C ASN A 210 -7.77 -19.59 12.98
N ALA A 211 -8.31 -20.56 13.72
CA ALA A 211 -7.52 -21.65 14.29
C ALA A 211 -6.86 -22.51 13.21
N VAL A 212 -7.61 -22.85 12.16
CA VAL A 212 -7.07 -23.57 11.00
C VAL A 212 -6.02 -22.73 10.26
N LEU A 213 -6.31 -21.45 10.02
CA LEU A 213 -5.37 -20.53 9.35
C LEU A 213 -4.06 -20.40 10.13
N SER A 214 -4.14 -20.22 11.47
CA SER A 214 -2.97 -20.11 12.32
C SER A 214 -2.10 -21.36 12.26
N ASP A 215 -2.72 -22.53 12.40
CA ASP A 215 -1.99 -23.81 12.36
C ASP A 215 -1.32 -24.08 10.99
N ILE A 216 -1.99 -23.75 9.89
CA ILE A 216 -1.42 -23.86 8.55
C ILE A 216 -0.26 -22.87 8.37
N SER A 217 -0.42 -21.63 8.85
CA SER A 217 0.62 -20.60 8.80
C SER A 217 1.84 -20.99 9.63
N ASP A 218 1.62 -21.49 10.85
CA ASP A 218 2.69 -21.97 11.73
C ASP A 218 3.49 -23.10 11.08
N TYR A 219 2.82 -24.02 10.40
CA TYR A 219 3.50 -25.11 9.69
C TYR A 219 4.34 -24.57 8.53
N TYR A 220 3.80 -23.63 7.74
CA TYR A 220 4.49 -23.00 6.62
C TYR A 220 5.79 -22.30 7.08
N TYR A 221 5.70 -21.45 8.11
CA TYR A 221 6.87 -20.72 8.59
C TYR A 221 7.88 -21.63 9.27
N LYS A 222 7.46 -22.66 10.01
CA LYS A 222 8.37 -23.69 10.55
C LYS A 222 9.12 -24.43 9.46
N TYR A 223 8.46 -24.71 8.33
CA TYR A 223 9.13 -25.29 7.18
C TYR A 223 10.20 -24.36 6.62
N LEU A 224 9.88 -23.10 6.43
CA LEU A 224 10.84 -22.08 5.95
C LEU A 224 12.02 -21.93 6.91
N GLU A 225 11.78 -21.82 8.21
CA GLU A 225 12.82 -21.70 9.26
C GLU A 225 13.76 -22.89 9.25
N SER A 226 13.24 -24.13 9.04
CA SER A 226 14.06 -25.33 8.94
C SER A 226 14.96 -25.37 7.70
N HIS A 227 14.73 -24.47 6.73
CA HIS A 227 15.49 -24.31 5.47
C HIS A 227 16.26 -22.98 5.41
N ASN A 228 16.68 -22.46 6.58
CA ASN A 228 17.48 -21.24 6.72
C ASN A 228 16.79 -19.96 6.20
N TYR A 229 15.46 -19.90 6.24
CA TYR A 229 14.73 -18.67 5.96
C TYR A 229 15.08 -17.59 6.98
N GLN A 230 15.24 -16.37 6.47
CA GLN A 230 15.38 -15.16 7.29
C GLN A 230 14.34 -14.14 6.85
N SER A 231 13.55 -13.66 7.81
CA SER A 231 12.60 -12.58 7.56
C SER A 231 13.30 -11.32 7.09
N THR A 232 12.74 -10.68 6.08
CA THR A 232 13.23 -9.39 5.56
C THR A 232 12.45 -8.20 6.12
N ALA A 233 11.48 -8.43 6.99
CA ALA A 233 10.68 -7.37 7.57
C ALA A 233 11.52 -6.52 8.55
N PHE A 234 11.42 -5.20 8.41
CA PHE A 234 12.01 -4.26 9.37
C PHE A 234 11.07 -4.11 10.57
N ASN A 235 11.62 -4.31 11.78
CA ASN A 235 10.85 -4.13 13.02
C ASN A 235 11.27 -2.81 13.69
N ILE A 236 10.82 -1.69 13.12
CA ILE A 236 11.19 -0.35 13.56
C ILE A 236 9.96 0.37 14.12
N ASP A 237 10.10 0.95 15.32
CA ASP A 237 9.06 1.83 15.89
C ASP A 237 9.09 3.21 15.24
N TYR A 238 8.42 3.33 14.09
CA TYR A 238 8.26 4.61 13.41
C TYR A 238 7.17 5.52 14.02
N ARG A 239 6.33 4.99 14.92
CA ARG A 239 5.24 5.77 15.53
C ARG A 239 5.80 6.87 16.43
N THR A 240 6.82 6.56 17.24
CA THR A 240 7.51 7.55 18.05
C THR A 240 8.15 8.64 17.20
N VAL A 241 8.71 8.27 16.05
CA VAL A 241 9.29 9.21 15.10
C VAL A 241 8.22 10.12 14.48
N LEU A 242 7.07 9.58 14.09
CA LEU A 242 5.96 10.39 13.57
C LEU A 242 5.56 11.50 14.53
N LEU A 243 5.48 11.22 15.82
CA LEU A 243 5.08 12.19 16.84
C LEU A 243 6.09 13.32 17.09
N GLN A 244 7.29 13.25 16.53
CA GLN A 244 8.24 14.38 16.54
C GLN A 244 7.82 15.48 15.55
N TYR A 245 7.25 15.09 14.42
CA TYR A 245 6.89 15.97 13.30
C TYR A 245 5.41 16.30 13.23
N PHE A 246 4.57 15.44 13.81
CA PHE A 246 3.11 15.53 13.74
C PHE A 246 2.50 15.56 15.15
N GLU A 247 1.34 16.21 15.24
CA GLU A 247 0.48 16.09 16.43
C GLU A 247 -0.03 14.65 16.58
N SER A 248 -0.50 14.28 17.77
CA SER A 248 -1.19 13.01 17.96
C SER A 248 -2.39 12.90 17.01
N PRO A 249 -2.59 11.74 16.40
CA PRO A 249 -3.67 11.59 15.44
C PRO A 249 -5.04 11.67 16.11
N TYR A 250 -6.01 12.19 15.37
CA TYR A 250 -7.40 11.96 15.69
C TYR A 250 -8.04 11.04 14.66
N ASN A 251 -8.97 10.20 15.12
CA ASN A 251 -9.66 9.24 14.28
C ASN A 251 -10.98 9.83 13.77
N LYS A 252 -11.26 9.63 12.47
CA LYS A 252 -12.55 9.97 11.85
C LYS A 252 -13.13 8.72 11.22
N VAL A 253 -14.25 8.25 11.76
CA VAL A 253 -14.94 7.03 11.30
C VAL A 253 -16.03 7.42 10.29
N ALA A 254 -16.24 6.59 9.28
CA ALA A 254 -17.42 6.65 8.42
C ALA A 254 -18.61 6.02 9.17
N GLU A 255 -19.59 6.84 9.53
CA GLU A 255 -20.74 6.42 10.35
C GLU A 255 -21.69 5.49 9.57
N ASP A 256 -21.75 5.68 8.24
CA ASP A 256 -22.70 4.99 7.35
C ASP A 256 -22.01 3.90 6.50
N PHE A 257 -20.81 3.47 6.86
CA PHE A 257 -20.07 2.46 6.11
C PHE A 257 -19.80 1.22 6.95
N GLU A 258 -20.27 0.10 6.47
CA GLU A 258 -19.94 -1.22 6.97
C GLU A 258 -19.81 -2.19 5.81
N GLU A 259 -18.74 -2.95 5.82
CA GLU A 259 -18.43 -3.94 4.83
C GLU A 259 -18.38 -5.34 5.45
N VAL A 260 -19.16 -6.26 4.89
CA VAL A 260 -19.21 -7.66 5.34
C VAL A 260 -18.85 -8.55 4.18
N PHE A 261 -17.83 -9.36 4.35
CA PHE A 261 -17.51 -10.38 3.36
C PHE A 261 -17.16 -11.72 3.97
N THR A 262 -17.41 -12.74 3.19
CA THR A 262 -17.09 -14.13 3.53
C THR A 262 -15.86 -14.54 2.74
N ASP A 263 -14.77 -14.82 3.45
CA ASP A 263 -13.53 -15.29 2.87
C ASP A 263 -13.44 -16.82 2.95
N LYS A 264 -13.03 -17.45 1.86
CA LYS A 264 -12.59 -18.84 1.88
C LYS A 264 -11.11 -18.93 2.26
N MET A 265 -10.73 -20.02 2.92
CA MET A 265 -9.36 -20.28 3.37
C MET A 265 -8.33 -20.10 2.24
N LYS A 266 -8.65 -20.57 1.02
CA LYS A 266 -7.76 -20.42 -0.14
C LYS A 266 -7.35 -18.98 -0.45
N PHE A 267 -8.20 -17.99 -0.14
CA PHE A 267 -7.89 -16.59 -0.36
C PHE A 267 -7.06 -16.01 0.77
N ARG A 268 -7.31 -16.45 2.00
CA ARG A 268 -6.48 -16.07 3.16
C ARG A 268 -5.05 -16.59 3.04
N LEU A 269 -4.87 -17.76 2.43
CA LEU A 269 -3.56 -18.39 2.18
C LEU A 269 -2.90 -17.95 0.86
N HIS A 270 -3.61 -17.19 0.02
CA HIS A 270 -3.14 -16.81 -1.32
C HIS A 270 -1.78 -16.09 -1.30
N ARG A 271 -1.63 -15.09 -0.44
CA ARG A 271 -0.37 -14.33 -0.32
C ARG A 271 0.80 -15.21 0.14
N MET A 272 0.56 -16.14 1.05
CA MET A 272 1.55 -17.11 1.53
C MET A 272 1.99 -18.03 0.39
N LYS A 273 1.03 -18.60 -0.35
CA LYS A 273 1.28 -19.47 -1.50
C LYS A 273 2.17 -18.80 -2.55
N ARG A 274 2.06 -17.49 -2.74
CA ARG A 274 2.78 -16.72 -3.77
C ARG A 274 4.02 -16.03 -3.23
N GLY A 275 4.32 -16.13 -1.95
CA GLY A 275 5.41 -15.38 -1.33
C GLY A 275 5.18 -13.86 -1.32
N ALA A 276 3.91 -13.44 -1.31
CA ALA A 276 3.53 -12.02 -1.42
C ALA A 276 3.48 -11.30 -0.06
N HIS A 277 4.04 -11.87 0.99
CA HIS A 277 4.24 -11.20 2.26
C HIS A 277 5.56 -10.41 2.24
N SER A 278 5.60 -9.28 2.93
CA SER A 278 6.79 -8.40 2.97
C SER A 278 8.04 -9.09 3.52
N ASP A 279 7.88 -10.00 4.46
CA ASP A 279 8.95 -10.79 5.05
C ASP A 279 9.53 -11.87 4.12
N LEU A 280 8.83 -12.20 3.03
CA LEU A 280 9.21 -13.23 2.05
C LEU A 280 9.91 -12.68 0.80
N GLN A 281 10.05 -11.35 0.66
CA GLN A 281 10.48 -10.72 -0.60
C GLN A 281 11.88 -11.12 -1.10
N LYS A 282 12.77 -11.56 -0.20
CA LYS A 282 14.11 -12.06 -0.54
C LYS A 282 14.20 -13.58 -0.51
N THR A 283 13.09 -14.28 -0.25
CA THR A 283 13.04 -15.74 -0.19
C THR A 283 13.03 -16.31 -1.62
N PRO A 284 13.89 -17.30 -1.95
CA PRO A 284 13.90 -17.93 -3.26
C PRO A 284 12.53 -18.52 -3.61
N LYS A 285 12.08 -18.34 -4.87
CA LYS A 285 10.78 -18.84 -5.35
C LYS A 285 10.64 -20.35 -5.22
N GLU A 286 11.74 -21.07 -5.39
CA GLU A 286 11.81 -22.53 -5.23
C GLU A 286 11.49 -22.95 -3.78
N LEU A 287 12.02 -22.20 -2.80
CA LEU A 287 11.76 -22.45 -1.38
C LEU A 287 10.31 -22.12 -1.01
N ILE A 288 9.76 -21.01 -1.54
CA ILE A 288 8.33 -20.65 -1.40
C ILE A 288 7.44 -21.79 -1.93
N SER A 289 7.75 -22.28 -3.13
CA SER A 289 6.97 -23.34 -3.77
C SER A 289 7.04 -24.67 -2.97
N ALA A 290 8.23 -25.04 -2.50
CA ALA A 290 8.42 -26.26 -1.68
C ALA A 290 7.71 -26.13 -0.33
N ALA A 291 7.81 -24.97 0.32
CA ALA A 291 7.11 -24.70 1.59
C ALA A 291 5.60 -24.77 1.41
N TRP A 292 5.09 -24.24 0.31
CA TRP A 292 3.67 -24.30 0.01
C TRP A 292 3.20 -25.74 -0.26
N GLU A 293 3.93 -26.52 -1.06
CA GLU A 293 3.59 -27.91 -1.33
C GLU A 293 3.54 -28.75 -0.06
N ALA A 294 4.53 -28.62 0.81
CA ALA A 294 4.56 -29.29 2.12
C ALA A 294 3.37 -28.87 2.98
N THR A 295 3.04 -27.58 2.96
CA THR A 295 1.92 -26.99 3.75
C THR A 295 0.57 -27.45 3.23
N ASP A 296 0.35 -27.48 1.90
CA ASP A 296 -0.90 -27.97 1.30
C ASP A 296 -1.13 -29.47 1.63
N ASN A 297 -0.07 -30.27 1.55
CA ASN A 297 -0.11 -31.68 1.93
C ASN A 297 -0.45 -31.88 3.42
N TYR A 298 0.16 -31.09 4.30
CA TYR A 298 -0.16 -31.08 5.74
C TYR A 298 -1.62 -30.70 5.99
N ALA A 299 -2.09 -29.62 5.37
CA ALA A 299 -3.45 -29.13 5.54
C ALA A 299 -4.50 -30.16 5.04
N ARG A 300 -4.27 -30.77 3.87
CA ARG A 300 -5.12 -31.83 3.34
C ARG A 300 -5.19 -33.05 4.26
N LYS A 301 -4.05 -33.46 4.80
CA LYS A 301 -3.98 -34.59 5.72
C LYS A 301 -4.73 -34.33 7.03
N LYS A 302 -4.64 -33.11 7.56
CA LYS A 302 -5.18 -32.74 8.88
C LYS A 302 -6.65 -32.32 8.81
N TYR A 303 -7.03 -31.55 7.79
CA TYR A 303 -8.33 -30.88 7.67
C TYR A 303 -9.19 -31.43 6.50
N GLY A 304 -8.65 -32.37 5.73
CA GLY A 304 -9.31 -32.93 4.55
C GLY A 304 -9.11 -32.12 3.28
N ASN A 305 -9.43 -32.70 2.13
CA ASN A 305 -9.19 -32.10 0.81
C ASN A 305 -9.96 -30.78 0.59
N ASN A 306 -11.00 -30.53 1.34
CA ASN A 306 -11.85 -29.35 1.21
C ASN A 306 -11.44 -28.22 2.19
N TYR A 307 -10.31 -28.29 2.86
CA TYR A 307 -9.87 -27.27 3.82
C TYR A 307 -9.84 -25.86 3.20
N ALA A 308 -9.50 -25.77 1.92
CA ALA A 308 -9.43 -24.54 1.16
C ALA A 308 -10.79 -23.79 1.01
N GLU A 309 -11.90 -24.52 1.23
CA GLU A 309 -13.27 -23.98 1.18
C GLU A 309 -13.82 -23.58 2.56
N ILE A 310 -13.07 -23.79 3.65
CA ILE A 310 -13.43 -23.32 4.99
C ILE A 310 -13.65 -21.80 4.93
N LYS A 311 -14.80 -21.35 5.43
CA LYS A 311 -15.22 -19.96 5.37
C LYS A 311 -14.90 -19.24 6.68
N GLY A 312 -14.39 -18.02 6.56
CA GLY A 312 -14.31 -17.06 7.63
C GLY A 312 -15.11 -15.80 7.28
N PHE A 313 -15.43 -15.01 8.28
CA PHE A 313 -16.14 -13.74 8.12
C PHE A 313 -15.22 -12.58 8.46
N SER A 314 -15.40 -11.48 7.76
CA SER A 314 -14.77 -10.21 8.08
C SER A 314 -15.82 -9.11 8.00
N ARG A 315 -15.83 -8.24 9.01
CA ARG A 315 -16.74 -7.11 9.09
C ARG A 315 -15.92 -5.90 9.49
N TYR A 316 -15.87 -4.90 8.60
CA TYR A 316 -15.04 -3.71 8.77
C TYR A 316 -15.85 -2.43 8.57
N GLY A 317 -15.48 -1.41 9.33
CA GLY A 317 -15.80 -0.03 9.03
C GLY A 317 -14.69 0.63 8.22
N ALA A 318 -14.86 1.90 7.89
CA ALA A 318 -13.82 2.74 7.33
C ALA A 318 -13.48 3.89 8.28
N ALA A 319 -12.20 4.20 8.43
CA ALA A 319 -11.74 5.29 9.28
C ALA A 319 -10.50 5.97 8.72
N LEU A 320 -10.26 7.21 9.12
CA LEU A 320 -9.04 7.97 8.87
C LEU A 320 -8.33 8.23 10.18
N ASP A 321 -7.05 7.87 10.27
CA ASP A 321 -6.14 8.38 11.28
C ASP A 321 -5.44 9.61 10.71
N ILE A 322 -5.72 10.78 11.28
CA ILE A 322 -5.33 12.08 10.74
C ILE A 322 -4.31 12.72 11.65
N TYR A 323 -3.09 12.86 11.17
CA TYR A 323 -1.96 13.52 11.83
C TYR A 323 -1.81 14.92 11.25
N THR A 324 -1.77 15.95 12.10
CA THR A 324 -1.52 17.33 11.68
C THR A 324 -0.04 17.64 11.76
N VAL A 325 0.51 18.27 10.72
CA VAL A 325 1.91 18.70 10.72
C VAL A 325 2.16 19.81 11.74
N LYS A 326 3.31 19.74 12.45
CA LYS A 326 3.75 20.73 13.45
C LYS A 326 4.62 21.82 12.82
N LYS A 327 4.12 22.51 11.79
CA LYS A 327 4.80 23.65 11.16
C LYS A 327 4.20 24.97 11.61
#